data_456c39326482c0f44d36e166c8d43eff
#
_entry.id   456c39326482c0f44d36e166c8d43eff
#
_cell.length_a   1.000
_cell.length_b   1.000
_cell.length_c   1.000
_cell.angle_alpha   90.00
_cell.angle_beta   90.00
_cell.angle_gamma   90.00
#
_symmetry.space_group_name_H-M   'P 1'
#
loop_
_entity.id
_entity.type
_entity.pdbx_description
1 polymer ?
#
loop_
_entity_poly.entity_id
_entity_poly.type
_entity_poly.pdbx_seq_one_letter_code
_entity_poly.pdbx_strand_id
1 'polypeptide(L)'
;MVSKVNKTDIVNSIPADLSVVTADGTEKATYNGALVYAADLEGKITKINLTDQGTLYQKTTLFQSQSTSNNGRYIYKKPEVTINNDNKLWLYFGTGNTQKLQEQSSQTQNRVYGIKDKDFPNFVNRSAGHVGQCKTAPTCPSSTDLGWYVNLPRAQKLTAESTIDKNRVYFPIYEPTTSTNACN
;
A
#
# COMPACT_ATOMS: atom_id res chain seq x y z
N MET A 1 -21.77 1.29 -6.94
CA MET A 1 -22.37 1.92 -5.74
C MET A 1 -21.30 2.83 -5.16
N VAL A 2 -21.44 4.12 -5.35
CA VAL A 2 -20.51 5.11 -4.76
C VAL A 2 -20.80 5.08 -3.25
N SER A 3 -19.82 4.69 -2.44
CA SER A 3 -19.95 4.81 -0.98
C SER A 3 -20.22 6.27 -0.66
N LYS A 4 -21.25 6.56 0.15
CA LYS A 4 -21.53 7.92 0.58
C LYS A 4 -20.27 8.45 1.26
N VAL A 5 -19.66 9.46 0.65
CA VAL A 5 -18.60 10.22 1.31
C VAL A 5 -19.24 10.91 2.50
N ASN A 6 -18.81 10.56 3.70
CA ASN A 6 -19.21 11.29 4.89
C ASN A 6 -18.67 12.71 4.77
N LYS A 7 -19.55 13.71 4.72
CA LYS A 7 -19.18 15.11 4.44
C LYS A 7 -18.23 15.72 5.50
N THR A 8 -18.04 15.05 6.61
CA THR A 8 -17.18 15.51 7.73
C THR A 8 -15.84 14.78 7.77
N ASP A 9 -15.65 13.75 6.94
CA ASP A 9 -14.48 12.89 7.00
C ASP A 9 -13.97 12.58 5.58
N ILE A 10 -12.73 12.95 5.31
CA ILE A 10 -12.06 12.71 4.01
C ILE A 10 -11.28 11.39 3.97
N VAL A 11 -11.33 10.60 5.04
CA VAL A 11 -10.53 9.38 5.18
C VAL A 11 -10.82 8.33 4.10
N ASN A 12 -12.04 8.31 3.55
CA ASN A 12 -12.42 7.41 2.45
C ASN A 12 -11.97 7.90 1.06
N SER A 13 -11.21 8.99 0.98
CA SER A 13 -10.70 9.49 -0.30
C SER A 13 -9.59 8.62 -0.84
N ILE A 14 -9.57 8.44 -2.15
CA ILE A 14 -8.49 7.81 -2.90
C ILE A 14 -7.64 8.93 -3.51
N PRO A 15 -6.54 9.37 -2.86
CA PRO A 15 -5.77 10.52 -3.30
C PRO A 15 -4.72 10.17 -4.36
N ALA A 16 -4.46 8.88 -4.56
CA ALA A 16 -3.40 8.39 -5.43
C ALA A 16 -3.96 7.74 -6.70
N ASP A 17 -3.10 7.58 -7.68
CA ASP A 17 -3.37 6.75 -8.84
C ASP A 17 -3.62 5.29 -8.45
N LEU A 18 -4.24 4.55 -9.36
CA LEU A 18 -4.52 3.13 -9.18
C LEU A 18 -3.36 2.28 -9.70
N SER A 19 -3.05 1.19 -9.00
CA SER A 19 -2.15 0.17 -9.53
C SER A 19 -3.00 -0.86 -10.29
N VAL A 20 -2.73 -1.01 -11.58
CA VAL A 20 -3.48 -1.91 -12.47
C VAL A 20 -2.54 -3.00 -12.96
N VAL A 21 -2.93 -4.26 -12.78
CA VAL A 21 -2.14 -5.43 -13.16
C VAL A 21 -2.98 -6.36 -14.02
N THR A 22 -2.47 -6.73 -15.19
CA THR A 22 -3.13 -7.74 -16.02
C THR A 22 -3.13 -9.10 -15.33
N ALA A 23 -4.24 -9.82 -15.44
CA ALA A 23 -4.43 -11.08 -14.71
C ALA A 23 -3.47 -12.20 -15.12
N ASP A 24 -2.97 -12.17 -16.35
CA ASP A 24 -2.04 -13.17 -16.86
C ASP A 24 -0.57 -12.86 -16.51
N GLY A 25 -0.27 -11.64 -16.07
CA GLY A 25 1.09 -11.22 -15.74
C GLY A 25 2.08 -11.31 -16.90
N THR A 26 1.58 -11.48 -18.13
CA THR A 26 2.39 -11.64 -19.34
C THR A 26 2.26 -10.45 -20.26
N GLU A 27 3.29 -10.18 -21.03
CA GLU A 27 3.27 -9.17 -22.13
C GLU A 27 2.48 -9.67 -23.35
N LYS A 28 1.89 -10.86 -23.28
CA LYS A 28 1.13 -11.42 -24.39
C LYS A 28 -0.23 -10.76 -24.49
N ALA A 29 -0.66 -10.50 -25.72
CA ALA A 29 -1.88 -9.75 -26.07
C ALA A 29 -3.21 -10.45 -25.72
N THR A 30 -3.22 -11.54 -24.98
CA THR A 30 -4.44 -12.17 -24.47
C THR A 30 -4.87 -11.42 -23.19
N TYR A 31 -5.64 -10.38 -23.38
CA TYR A 31 -6.20 -9.60 -22.26
C TYR A 31 -7.34 -10.37 -21.59
N ASN A 32 -7.07 -10.94 -20.44
CA ASN A 32 -8.06 -11.61 -19.59
C ASN A 32 -8.58 -10.68 -18.48
N GLY A 33 -8.52 -9.38 -18.70
CA GLY A 33 -8.90 -8.37 -17.72
C GLY A 33 -7.75 -7.95 -16.81
N ALA A 34 -8.10 -7.25 -15.75
CA ALA A 34 -7.13 -6.69 -14.81
C ALA A 34 -7.59 -6.82 -13.36
N LEU A 35 -6.64 -6.82 -12.44
CA LEU A 35 -6.85 -6.57 -11.03
C LEU A 35 -6.38 -5.14 -10.72
N VAL A 36 -7.21 -4.39 -10.01
CA VAL A 36 -6.93 -3.00 -9.64
C VAL A 36 -6.77 -2.90 -8.14
N TYR A 37 -5.73 -2.19 -7.71
CA TYR A 37 -5.45 -1.92 -6.30
C TYR A 37 -5.52 -0.42 -6.05
N ALA A 38 -6.44 -0.03 -5.17
CA ALA A 38 -6.68 1.35 -4.77
C ALA A 38 -6.30 1.54 -3.31
N ALA A 39 -5.47 2.54 -3.03
CA ALA A 39 -5.13 2.95 -1.68
C ALA A 39 -5.99 4.15 -1.25
N ASP A 40 -6.35 4.22 0.02
CA ASP A 40 -7.18 5.29 0.55
C ASP A 40 -6.61 5.94 1.83
N LEU A 41 -7.25 7.03 2.26
CA LEU A 41 -6.87 7.75 3.47
C LEU A 41 -7.31 7.06 4.77
N GLU A 42 -8.08 5.96 4.71
CA GLU A 42 -8.27 5.07 5.85
C GLU A 42 -7.12 4.08 6.02
N GLY A 43 -6.12 4.13 5.14
CA GLY A 43 -5.00 3.19 5.16
C GLY A 43 -5.38 1.79 4.68
N LYS A 44 -6.36 1.69 3.81
CA LYS A 44 -6.80 0.45 3.17
C LYS A 44 -6.24 0.32 1.78
N ILE A 45 -5.99 -0.92 1.38
CA ILE A 45 -5.79 -1.31 -0.01
C ILE A 45 -7.00 -2.13 -0.43
N THR A 46 -7.78 -1.58 -1.35
CA THR A 46 -8.93 -2.26 -1.95
C THR A 46 -8.53 -2.91 -3.25
N LYS A 47 -8.80 -4.22 -3.38
CA LYS A 47 -8.63 -5.00 -4.61
C LYS A 47 -9.97 -5.02 -5.35
N ILE A 48 -9.96 -4.73 -6.64
CA ILE A 48 -11.14 -4.68 -7.51
C ILE A 48 -10.93 -5.63 -8.69
N ASN A 49 -11.96 -6.40 -9.00
CA ASN A 49 -11.95 -7.35 -10.10
C ASN A 49 -12.44 -6.73 -11.40
N LEU A 50 -11.58 -6.66 -12.40
CA LEU A 50 -11.90 -6.33 -13.79
C LEU A 50 -11.58 -7.50 -14.72
N THR A 51 -11.46 -8.72 -14.18
CA THR A 51 -11.22 -9.94 -14.97
C THR A 51 -12.54 -10.59 -15.39
N ASP A 52 -12.45 -11.54 -16.29
CA ASP A 52 -13.56 -12.41 -16.69
C ASP A 52 -13.81 -13.55 -15.67
N GLN A 53 -12.97 -13.65 -14.63
CA GLN A 53 -13.08 -14.63 -13.56
C GLN A 53 -13.88 -14.05 -12.37
N GLY A 54 -15.00 -14.69 -12.04
CA GLY A 54 -15.87 -14.25 -10.94
C GLY A 54 -16.80 -13.10 -11.35
N THR A 55 -17.16 -12.26 -10.37
CA THR A 55 -18.08 -11.14 -10.62
C THR A 55 -17.31 -9.87 -10.97
N LEU A 56 -17.60 -9.30 -12.15
CA LEU A 56 -17.02 -8.04 -12.59
C LEU A 56 -17.35 -6.91 -11.58
N TYR A 57 -16.38 -6.05 -11.29
CA TYR A 57 -16.43 -4.98 -10.30
C TYR A 57 -16.57 -5.43 -8.85
N GLN A 58 -16.45 -6.72 -8.57
CA GLN A 58 -16.36 -7.19 -7.19
C GLN A 58 -15.11 -6.59 -6.52
N LYS A 59 -15.26 -6.18 -5.27
CA LYS A 59 -14.18 -5.56 -4.49
C LYS A 59 -14.02 -6.23 -3.13
N THR A 60 -12.78 -6.23 -2.63
CA THR A 60 -12.45 -6.67 -1.28
C THR A 60 -11.39 -5.77 -0.66
N THR A 61 -11.40 -5.63 0.65
CA THR A 61 -10.29 -5.02 1.37
C THR A 61 -9.17 -6.05 1.49
N LEU A 62 -8.14 -5.89 0.65
CA LEU A 62 -6.98 -6.78 0.67
C LEU A 62 -6.18 -6.58 1.96
N PHE A 63 -5.99 -5.34 2.38
CA PHE A 63 -5.19 -4.97 3.54
C PHE A 63 -5.71 -3.71 4.22
N GLN A 64 -5.47 -3.60 5.53
CA GLN A 64 -5.74 -2.41 6.32
C GLN A 64 -4.58 -2.14 7.29
N SER A 65 -4.09 -0.89 7.30
CA SER A 65 -2.88 -0.47 8.04
C SER A 65 -3.07 -0.25 9.53
N GLN A 66 -4.17 -0.72 10.13
CA GLN A 66 -4.52 -0.50 11.54
C GLN A 66 -4.62 1.01 11.88
N SER A 67 -5.19 1.81 10.97
CA SER A 67 -5.51 3.18 11.30
C SER A 67 -6.68 3.24 12.30
N THR A 68 -6.62 4.21 13.20
CA THR A 68 -7.69 4.56 14.13
C THR A 68 -8.00 6.05 13.98
N SER A 69 -9.07 6.53 14.58
CA SER A 69 -9.40 7.95 14.59
C SER A 69 -8.27 8.84 15.13
N ASN A 70 -7.45 8.29 16.04
CA ASN A 70 -6.33 9.01 16.67
C ASN A 70 -4.96 8.67 16.05
N ASN A 71 -4.92 7.72 15.11
CA ASN A 71 -3.68 7.20 14.53
C ASN A 71 -3.90 6.93 13.05
N GLY A 72 -4.11 7.99 12.28
CA GLY A 72 -4.36 7.92 10.85
C GLY A 72 -3.11 7.54 10.07
N ARG A 73 -3.02 6.29 9.63
CA ARG A 73 -1.98 5.83 8.70
C ARG A 73 -2.47 6.00 7.28
N TYR A 74 -2.54 7.24 6.83
CA TYR A 74 -2.99 7.58 5.48
C TYR A 74 -2.04 7.05 4.42
N ILE A 75 -2.60 6.54 3.31
CA ILE A 75 -1.84 6.12 2.14
C ILE A 75 -2.13 7.13 1.03
N TYR A 76 -1.15 8.00 0.75
CA TYR A 76 -1.27 9.08 -0.25
C TYR A 76 -0.70 8.70 -1.61
N LYS A 77 0.03 7.59 -1.69
CA LYS A 77 0.72 7.17 -2.90
C LYS A 77 0.25 5.80 -3.32
N LYS A 78 0.16 5.58 -4.63
CA LYS A 78 -0.23 4.26 -5.15
C LYS A 78 0.76 3.20 -4.68
N PRO A 79 0.31 1.98 -4.44
CA PRO A 79 1.21 0.86 -4.23
C PRO A 79 2.03 0.57 -5.48
N GLU A 80 3.33 0.42 -5.33
CA GLU A 80 4.17 -0.17 -6.37
C GLU A 80 3.97 -1.67 -6.37
N VAL A 81 3.88 -2.28 -7.54
CA VAL A 81 3.55 -3.70 -7.69
C VAL A 81 4.62 -4.46 -8.46
N THR A 82 4.88 -5.69 -8.05
CA THR A 82 5.75 -6.61 -8.78
C THR A 82 5.27 -8.06 -8.63
N ILE A 83 5.58 -8.87 -9.60
CA ILE A 83 5.36 -10.31 -9.55
C ILE A 83 6.71 -10.97 -9.25
N ASN A 84 6.76 -11.76 -8.19
CA ASN A 84 7.97 -12.48 -7.83
C ASN A 84 8.14 -13.77 -8.64
N ASN A 85 9.26 -14.47 -8.43
CA ASN A 85 9.58 -15.72 -9.14
C ASN A 85 8.56 -16.86 -8.90
N ASP A 86 7.77 -16.77 -7.83
CA ASP A 86 6.72 -17.74 -7.49
C ASP A 86 5.35 -17.34 -8.11
N ASN A 87 5.34 -16.40 -9.04
CA ASN A 87 4.13 -15.83 -9.65
C ASN A 87 3.14 -15.24 -8.64
N LYS A 88 3.66 -14.70 -7.53
CA LYS A 88 2.86 -13.99 -6.53
C LYS A 88 3.06 -12.49 -6.66
N LEU A 89 1.94 -11.77 -6.60
CA LEU A 89 1.97 -10.31 -6.63
C LEU A 89 2.32 -9.75 -5.25
N TRP A 90 3.26 -8.83 -5.23
CA TRP A 90 3.60 -8.03 -4.07
C TRP A 90 3.26 -6.56 -4.31
N LEU A 91 2.74 -5.92 -3.27
CA LEU A 91 2.43 -4.50 -3.24
C LEU A 91 3.33 -3.83 -2.21
N TYR A 92 4.02 -2.77 -2.60
CA TYR A 92 4.90 -1.99 -1.72
C TYR A 92 4.41 -0.57 -1.62
N PHE A 93 4.22 -0.08 -0.40
CA PHE A 93 3.72 1.26 -0.12
C PHE A 93 4.11 1.69 1.28
N GLY A 94 3.87 2.96 1.58
CA GLY A 94 4.07 3.47 2.93
C GLY A 94 2.98 4.42 3.34
N THR A 95 3.00 4.81 4.60
CA THR A 95 2.03 5.72 5.18
C THR A 95 2.66 7.05 5.55
N GLY A 96 1.84 8.10 5.60
CA GLY A 96 2.24 9.42 6.02
C GLY A 96 1.24 10.48 5.61
N ASN A 97 1.01 11.47 6.47
CA ASN A 97 0.18 12.60 6.14
C ASN A 97 1.02 13.64 5.38
N THR A 98 0.89 13.66 4.05
CA THR A 98 1.63 14.60 3.18
C THR A 98 1.11 16.03 3.25
N GLN A 99 -0.07 16.25 3.81
CA GLN A 99 -0.60 17.61 4.06
C GLN A 99 0.03 18.27 5.30
N LYS A 100 0.65 17.47 6.18
CA LYS A 100 1.29 17.95 7.41
C LYS A 100 2.75 17.50 7.45
N LEU A 101 3.54 17.92 6.48
CA LEU A 101 4.93 17.47 6.34
C LEU A 101 5.79 17.84 7.55
N GLN A 102 5.68 19.06 8.04
CA GLN A 102 6.50 19.59 9.15
C GLN A 102 6.01 19.18 10.55
N GLU A 103 4.93 18.37 10.64
CA GLU A 103 4.48 17.91 11.95
C GLU A 103 5.49 16.94 12.57
N GLN A 104 6.15 17.38 13.63
CA GLN A 104 7.18 16.61 14.35
C GLN A 104 6.60 15.82 15.53
N SER A 105 5.52 16.29 16.11
CA SER A 105 4.89 15.70 17.30
C SER A 105 3.81 14.68 16.98
N SER A 106 3.81 14.13 15.76
CA SER A 106 2.78 13.16 15.36
C SER A 106 2.73 11.96 16.30
N GLN A 107 1.53 11.67 16.81
CA GLN A 107 1.27 10.45 17.58
C GLN A 107 1.30 9.20 16.67
N THR A 108 1.17 9.41 15.36
CA THR A 108 1.14 8.33 14.38
C THR A 108 2.55 7.82 14.09
N GLN A 109 2.79 6.56 14.37
CA GLN A 109 3.96 5.88 13.86
C GLN A 109 3.68 5.37 12.46
N ASN A 110 4.24 6.04 11.45
CA ASN A 110 4.14 5.61 10.07
C ASN A 110 4.92 4.33 9.81
N ARG A 111 4.60 3.68 8.69
CA ARG A 111 5.17 2.40 8.31
C ARG A 111 5.39 2.33 6.81
N VAL A 112 6.33 1.49 6.41
CA VAL A 112 6.41 0.94 5.05
C VAL A 112 6.02 -0.53 5.08
N TYR A 113 5.42 -0.98 3.98
CA TYR A 113 4.80 -2.30 3.87
C TYR A 113 5.23 -3.00 2.59
N GLY A 114 5.30 -4.33 2.68
CA GLY A 114 5.24 -5.24 1.56
C GLY A 114 4.13 -6.25 1.81
N ILE A 115 3.10 -6.26 0.97
CA ILE A 115 1.92 -7.11 1.12
C ILE A 115 1.83 -8.07 -0.05
N LYS A 116 1.67 -9.37 0.24
CA LYS A 116 1.51 -10.40 -0.78
C LYS A 116 0.02 -10.58 -1.11
N ASP A 117 -0.36 -10.44 -2.37
CA ASP A 117 -1.60 -11.00 -2.87
C ASP A 117 -1.35 -12.45 -3.29
N LYS A 118 -1.57 -13.36 -2.34
CA LYS A 118 -1.33 -14.81 -2.54
C LYS A 118 -2.26 -15.45 -3.54
N ASP A 119 -3.37 -14.79 -3.86
CA ASP A 119 -4.40 -15.32 -4.75
C ASP A 119 -4.20 -14.87 -6.19
N PHE A 120 -3.31 -13.89 -6.44
CA PHE A 120 -2.95 -13.50 -7.80
C PHE A 120 -2.54 -14.73 -8.64
N PRO A 121 -3.01 -14.86 -9.88
CA PRO A 121 -3.77 -13.88 -10.69
C PRO A 121 -5.28 -13.89 -10.49
N ASN A 122 -5.82 -14.70 -9.60
CA ASN A 122 -7.26 -14.82 -9.40
C ASN A 122 -7.79 -13.74 -8.44
N PHE A 123 -9.02 -13.30 -8.67
CA PHE A 123 -9.74 -12.53 -7.68
C PHE A 123 -10.36 -13.46 -6.65
N VAL A 124 -10.01 -13.28 -5.38
CA VAL A 124 -10.64 -13.95 -4.26
C VAL A 124 -11.08 -12.90 -3.25
N ASN A 125 -12.33 -12.99 -2.80
CA ASN A 125 -12.91 -12.03 -1.85
C ASN A 125 -12.42 -12.33 -0.43
N ARG A 126 -11.17 -12.03 -0.16
CA ARG A 126 -10.55 -12.13 1.18
C ARG A 126 -9.36 -11.19 1.34
N SER A 127 -9.00 -10.92 2.59
CA SER A 127 -7.81 -10.14 2.93
C SER A 127 -6.52 -10.92 2.67
N ALA A 128 -5.39 -10.20 2.58
CA ALA A 128 -4.06 -10.80 2.46
C ALA A 128 -3.70 -11.69 3.66
N GLY A 129 -4.30 -11.44 4.83
CA GLY A 129 -4.01 -12.17 6.06
C GLY A 129 -3.08 -11.41 6.99
N HIS A 130 -2.41 -12.12 7.90
CA HIS A 130 -1.52 -11.51 8.88
C HIS A 130 -0.26 -10.94 8.24
N VAL A 131 0.11 -9.74 8.72
CA VAL A 131 1.31 -9.01 8.29
C VAL A 131 2.18 -8.75 9.51
N GLY A 132 3.39 -9.30 9.50
CA GLY A 132 4.31 -9.24 10.63
C GLY A 132 5.24 -8.02 10.59
N GLN A 133 5.73 -7.60 11.76
CA GLN A 133 6.77 -6.58 11.83
C GLN A 133 8.13 -7.18 11.45
N CYS A 134 8.77 -6.61 10.45
CA CYS A 134 10.16 -6.90 10.12
C CYS A 134 11.08 -6.09 11.03
N LYS A 135 11.72 -6.76 11.99
CA LYS A 135 12.62 -6.10 12.95
C LYS A 135 14.08 -6.24 12.59
N THR A 136 14.46 -7.29 11.89
CA THR A 136 15.86 -7.62 11.64
C THR A 136 16.03 -8.27 10.28
N ALA A 137 16.78 -7.62 9.37
CA ALA A 137 17.28 -8.28 8.18
C ALA A 137 18.40 -9.29 8.56
N PRO A 138 18.56 -10.44 7.90
CA PRO A 138 17.90 -10.88 6.67
C PRO A 138 16.69 -11.81 6.87
N THR A 139 16.14 -11.93 8.05
CA THR A 139 15.09 -12.90 8.36
C THR A 139 13.69 -12.50 7.90
N CYS A 140 13.55 -11.29 7.35
CA CYS A 140 12.30 -10.85 6.77
C CYS A 140 12.47 -10.31 5.33
N PRO A 141 11.44 -10.55 4.47
CA PRO A 141 10.33 -11.45 4.72
C PRO A 141 10.74 -12.91 4.55
N SER A 142 10.10 -13.82 5.27
CA SER A 142 10.23 -15.25 4.96
C SER A 142 9.38 -15.60 3.73
N SER A 143 9.67 -16.73 3.09
CA SER A 143 8.91 -17.20 1.92
C SER A 143 7.44 -17.50 2.24
N THR A 144 7.14 -17.77 3.51
CA THR A 144 5.79 -18.09 4.00
C THR A 144 5.00 -16.86 4.45
N ASP A 145 5.64 -15.68 4.59
CA ASP A 145 4.98 -14.47 5.04
C ASP A 145 3.96 -13.97 4.01
N LEU A 146 2.81 -13.55 4.50
CA LEU A 146 1.77 -12.91 3.71
C LEU A 146 2.01 -11.41 3.57
N GLY A 147 3.01 -10.90 4.25
CA GLY A 147 3.45 -9.53 4.20
C GLY A 147 4.28 -9.16 5.43
N TRP A 148 4.87 -7.98 5.34
CA TRP A 148 5.71 -7.41 6.38
C TRP A 148 5.52 -5.89 6.46
N TYR A 149 5.89 -5.32 7.59
CA TYR A 149 6.03 -3.87 7.73
C TYR A 149 7.27 -3.51 8.54
N VAL A 150 7.77 -2.31 8.31
CA VAL A 150 8.79 -1.67 9.11
C VAL A 150 8.22 -0.39 9.69
N ASN A 151 8.35 -0.22 11.01
CA ASN A 151 8.00 1.04 11.66
C ASN A 151 9.05 2.10 11.29
N LEU A 152 8.59 3.25 10.84
CA LEU A 152 9.44 4.41 10.66
C LEU A 152 9.66 5.09 12.01
N PRO A 153 10.80 5.75 12.23
CA PRO A 153 10.93 6.71 13.32
C PRO A 153 9.76 7.71 13.36
N ARG A 154 9.47 8.24 14.54
CA ARG A 154 8.38 9.21 14.68
C ARG A 154 8.63 10.42 13.77
N ALA A 155 7.54 10.98 13.27
CA ALA A 155 7.50 12.07 12.32
C ALA A 155 7.96 11.75 10.88
N GLN A 156 8.69 10.67 10.64
CA GLN A 156 9.01 10.25 9.28
C GLN A 156 7.77 9.80 8.52
N LYS A 157 7.74 10.07 7.21
CA LYS A 157 6.59 9.83 6.32
C LYS A 157 7.06 9.36 4.95
N LEU A 158 6.29 8.48 4.31
CA LEU A 158 6.45 8.24 2.89
C LEU A 158 5.84 9.41 2.12
N THR A 159 6.62 10.04 1.23
CA THR A 159 6.19 11.23 0.50
C THR A 159 6.15 11.08 -1.01
N ALA A 160 6.76 10.03 -1.54
CA ALA A 160 6.68 9.68 -2.96
C ALA A 160 6.36 8.19 -3.14
N GLU A 161 6.12 7.76 -4.37
CA GLU A 161 5.87 6.37 -4.70
C GLU A 161 7.13 5.53 -4.42
N SER A 162 6.91 4.30 -3.98
CA SER A 162 8.00 3.32 -3.87
C SER A 162 8.48 2.93 -5.25
N THR A 163 9.72 2.53 -5.38
CA THR A 163 10.31 2.09 -6.66
C THR A 163 10.99 0.75 -6.47
N ILE A 164 10.87 -0.12 -7.48
CA ILE A 164 11.51 -1.43 -7.48
C ILE A 164 12.59 -1.45 -8.56
N ASP A 165 13.81 -1.80 -8.17
CA ASP A 165 14.92 -2.05 -9.10
C ASP A 165 15.74 -3.25 -8.61
N LYS A 166 16.06 -4.17 -9.53
CA LYS A 166 16.94 -5.33 -9.27
C LYS A 166 16.64 -6.07 -7.98
N ASN A 167 15.36 -6.43 -7.76
CA ASN A 167 14.87 -7.12 -6.56
C ASN A 167 15.03 -6.32 -5.25
N ARG A 168 15.15 -5.02 -5.33
CA ARG A 168 15.19 -4.10 -4.19
C ARG A 168 14.02 -3.13 -4.26
N VAL A 169 13.48 -2.81 -3.11
CA VAL A 169 12.42 -1.80 -2.98
C VAL A 169 12.99 -0.58 -2.29
N TYR A 170 12.78 0.59 -2.89
CA TYR A 170 13.20 1.88 -2.37
C TYR A 170 11.98 2.65 -1.90
N PHE A 171 12.02 3.13 -0.66
CA PHE A 171 10.98 3.93 -0.06
C PHE A 171 11.48 5.35 0.16
N PRO A 172 10.95 6.37 -0.56
CA PRO A 172 11.30 7.77 -0.34
C PRO A 172 10.70 8.28 0.98
N ILE A 173 11.54 8.39 2.00
CA ILE A 173 11.14 8.80 3.34
C ILE A 173 11.54 10.26 3.57
N TYR A 174 10.58 11.05 4.00
CA TYR A 174 10.79 12.43 4.45
C TYR A 174 10.87 12.45 5.98
N GLU A 175 11.83 13.19 6.48
CA GLU A 175 12.00 13.51 7.90
C GLU A 175 11.89 15.01 8.10
N PRO A 176 10.93 15.51 8.92
CA PRO A 176 10.84 16.94 9.19
C PRO A 176 12.05 17.41 9.98
N THR A 177 12.63 18.52 9.54
CA THR A 177 13.77 19.13 10.23
C THR A 177 13.32 19.92 11.46
N THR A 178 14.14 19.91 12.51
CA THR A 178 13.99 20.78 13.68
C THR A 178 14.65 22.13 13.47
N SER A 179 15.44 22.31 12.40
CA SER A 179 16.12 23.56 12.08
C SER A 179 15.11 24.65 11.71
N THR A 180 15.25 25.82 12.33
CA THR A 180 14.50 27.03 11.97
C THR A 180 15.09 27.75 10.76
N ASN A 181 16.27 27.36 10.31
CA ASN A 181 16.93 27.92 9.14
C ASN A 181 16.58 27.10 7.89
N ALA A 182 15.84 27.72 7.00
CA ALA A 182 15.41 27.09 5.75
C ALA A 182 16.56 26.85 4.75
N CYS A 183 17.77 27.34 5.01
CA CYS A 183 18.91 27.33 4.12
C CYS A 183 20.14 26.58 4.67
N ASN A 184 19.97 25.73 5.67
CA ASN A 184 21.05 24.84 6.16
C ASN A 184 20.85 23.44 5.62
#